data_3170a90a9b9f741d56d097d3e503f189
#
_entry.id   3170a90a9b9f741d56d097d3e503f189
#
_cell.length_a   1.000
_cell.length_b   1.000
_cell.length_c   1.000
_cell.angle_alpha   90.00
_cell.angle_beta   90.00
_cell.angle_gamma   90.00
#
_symmetry.space_group_name_H-M   'P 1'
#
loop_
_entity.id
_entity.type
_entity.pdbx_description
1 polymer ?
#
loop_
_entity_poly.entity_id
_entity_poly.type
_entity_poly.pdbx_seq_one_letter_code
_entity_poly.pdbx_strand_id
1 'polypeptide(L)'
;MRRRAGGHARHPRSRGLSVSGSGIRALRQQALTRRKLFPFAALSASYFAHIGFFNPYLPLWLKDLGLSITLIGLLTAVQAATRVLAPYGWGWLSDHTGERVKLLRFCAGASLFFSLGLLYPGGVGWLALVLLLMFIHTSAMMPMSEAALAHVVSSTGAFDAKRYGRVRLWGSLGFLITVFLAGAWFEHQGMQSFALWAVCSLLALNLSVWWLPDQREAVHPHSTQAPIGAVLRQRTVQWFFATVFFHVLAHIGIYVFFSLYLDTLGYSKTMIGVLWAVSVLAEIVWFFTQGRWLPKFSLANWLLICALAMVLRMALTSWLADSLLALLLAQLLHALTFATQHTVSTAVLSQHFPGRLRGRGQALYASIGYGVTGVLGALGGGALSDAWGLSTVYTVSVGSACVACLCAWRFKRSN
;
A
#
# COMPACT_ATOMS: atom_id res chain seq x y z
N MET A 1 56.78 -69.95 -26.68
CA MET A 1 56.75 -70.28 -25.22
C MET A 1 57.02 -69.04 -24.42
N ARG A 2 56.25 -68.82 -23.34
CA ARG A 2 56.31 -67.80 -22.28
C ARG A 2 55.75 -66.41 -22.62
N ARG A 3 54.48 -66.23 -22.18
CA ARG A 3 53.77 -64.95 -21.91
C ARG A 3 54.44 -64.29 -20.69
N ARG A 4 54.53 -62.93 -20.73
CA ARG A 4 54.62 -62.08 -19.55
C ARG A 4 53.49 -61.10 -19.56
N ALA A 5 52.65 -61.15 -18.51
CA ALA A 5 51.59 -60.21 -18.21
C ALA A 5 52.22 -59.01 -17.51
N GLY A 6 51.91 -57.81 -18.01
CA GLY A 6 52.22 -56.55 -17.36
C GLY A 6 50.93 -55.89 -16.81
N GLY A 7 50.81 -55.87 -15.47
CA GLY A 7 49.71 -55.24 -14.79
C GLY A 7 49.84 -53.72 -14.80
N HIS A 8 48.83 -53.05 -15.34
CA HIS A 8 48.70 -51.58 -15.21
C HIS A 8 47.86 -51.23 -13.97
N ALA A 9 48.51 -50.68 -12.97
CA ALA A 9 47.88 -50.04 -11.83
C ALA A 9 47.13 -48.79 -12.30
N ARG A 10 45.81 -48.77 -12.09
CA ARG A 10 44.97 -47.58 -12.33
C ARG A 10 45.05 -46.68 -11.11
N HIS A 11 45.65 -45.50 -11.24
CA HIS A 11 45.53 -44.41 -10.28
C HIS A 11 44.09 -43.86 -10.27
N PRO A 12 43.47 -43.59 -9.11
CA PRO A 12 42.20 -42.91 -9.02
C PRO A 12 42.36 -41.44 -9.40
N ARG A 13 41.71 -41.01 -10.51
CA ARG A 13 41.59 -39.62 -10.88
C ARG A 13 40.73 -38.89 -9.87
N SER A 14 41.32 -38.01 -9.09
CA SER A 14 40.63 -37.01 -8.28
C SER A 14 39.76 -36.13 -9.23
N ARG A 15 38.43 -36.27 -9.15
CA ARG A 15 37.51 -35.35 -9.77
C ARG A 15 37.58 -34.01 -9.01
N GLY A 16 38.47 -33.14 -9.41
CA GLY A 16 38.40 -31.72 -9.06
C GLY A 16 37.12 -31.15 -9.66
N LEU A 17 36.19 -30.70 -8.82
CA LEU A 17 35.04 -29.91 -9.21
C LEU A 17 35.54 -28.56 -9.79
N SER A 18 35.83 -28.50 -11.06
CA SER A 18 36.08 -27.24 -11.76
C SER A 18 34.73 -26.53 -11.90
N VAL A 19 34.46 -25.60 -10.99
CA VAL A 19 33.36 -24.66 -11.16
C VAL A 19 33.67 -23.85 -12.43
N SER A 20 32.87 -24.06 -13.48
CA SER A 20 33.05 -23.39 -14.76
C SER A 20 33.05 -21.86 -14.57
N GLY A 21 33.92 -21.14 -15.27
CA GLY A 21 34.03 -19.67 -15.17
C GLY A 21 32.69 -18.93 -15.45
N SER A 22 31.75 -19.58 -16.13
CA SER A 22 30.37 -19.14 -16.32
C SER A 22 29.55 -19.19 -15.00
N GLY A 23 29.73 -20.22 -14.18
CA GLY A 23 29.06 -20.33 -12.87
C GLY A 23 29.52 -19.25 -11.89
N ILE A 24 30.84 -18.98 -11.84
CA ILE A 24 31.40 -17.91 -10.98
C ILE A 24 30.91 -16.53 -11.43
N ARG A 25 30.85 -16.25 -12.74
CA ARG A 25 30.30 -14.99 -13.28
C ARG A 25 28.82 -14.85 -12.95
N ALA A 26 28.00 -15.90 -13.09
CA ALA A 26 26.59 -15.90 -12.75
C ALA A 26 26.35 -15.63 -11.26
N LEU A 27 27.10 -16.27 -10.37
CA LEU A 27 27.02 -16.05 -8.92
C LEU A 27 27.45 -14.63 -8.53
N ARG A 28 28.50 -14.09 -9.16
CA ARG A 28 28.96 -12.71 -8.94
C ARG A 28 27.93 -11.70 -9.42
N GLN A 29 27.30 -11.94 -10.55
CA GLN A 29 26.25 -11.07 -11.10
C GLN A 29 24.97 -11.14 -10.24
N GLN A 30 24.61 -12.32 -9.71
CA GLN A 30 23.50 -12.47 -8.74
C GLN A 30 23.80 -11.74 -7.42
N ALA A 31 25.02 -11.84 -6.89
CA ALA A 31 25.44 -11.15 -5.67
C ALA A 31 25.42 -9.62 -5.84
N LEU A 32 25.91 -9.10 -6.97
CA LEU A 32 25.85 -7.68 -7.30
C LEU A 32 24.41 -7.17 -7.42
N THR A 33 23.53 -7.97 -8.02
CA THR A 33 22.10 -7.63 -8.14
C THR A 33 21.41 -7.64 -6.79
N ARG A 34 21.68 -8.63 -5.91
CA ARG A 34 21.15 -8.66 -4.54
C ARG A 34 21.59 -7.43 -3.74
N ARG A 35 22.84 -7.03 -3.87
CA ARG A 35 23.41 -5.84 -3.20
C ARG A 35 22.72 -4.54 -3.63
N LYS A 36 22.32 -4.43 -4.90
CA LYS A 36 21.57 -3.29 -5.43
C LYS A 36 20.09 -3.25 -4.98
N LEU A 37 19.45 -4.39 -4.72
CA LEU A 37 18.05 -4.47 -4.34
C LEU A 37 17.83 -4.35 -2.82
N PHE A 38 18.85 -4.61 -2.01
CA PHE A 38 18.73 -4.53 -0.54
C PHE A 38 18.28 -3.15 -0.04
N PRO A 39 18.82 -2.01 -0.52
CA PRO A 39 18.36 -0.69 -0.10
C PRO A 39 16.88 -0.44 -0.39
N PHE A 40 16.36 -0.93 -1.53
CA PHE A 40 14.94 -0.84 -1.86
C PHE A 40 14.07 -1.72 -0.96
N ALA A 41 14.56 -2.89 -0.57
CA ALA A 41 13.88 -3.75 0.40
C ALA A 41 13.82 -3.10 1.78
N ALA A 42 14.93 -2.50 2.24
CA ALA A 42 14.99 -1.74 3.48
C ALA A 42 14.04 -0.53 3.47
N LEU A 43 14.02 0.22 2.36
CA LEU A 43 13.10 1.34 2.17
C LEU A 43 11.63 0.89 2.18
N SER A 44 11.31 -0.18 1.47
CA SER A 44 9.95 -0.74 1.47
C SER A 44 9.53 -1.19 2.87
N ALA A 45 10.40 -1.91 3.58
CA ALA A 45 10.15 -2.36 4.94
C ALA A 45 9.91 -1.20 5.91
N SER A 46 10.80 -0.19 5.92
CA SER A 46 10.70 0.96 6.85
C SER A 46 9.52 1.86 6.53
N TYR A 47 9.20 2.08 5.24
CA TYR A 47 8.03 2.86 4.85
C TYR A 47 6.73 2.20 5.31
N PHE A 48 6.56 0.91 5.03
CA PHE A 48 5.36 0.19 5.45
C PHE A 48 5.34 -0.11 6.95
N ALA A 49 6.48 -0.20 7.62
CA ALA A 49 6.55 -0.23 9.07
C ALA A 49 6.01 1.07 9.69
N HIS A 50 6.38 2.24 9.12
CA HIS A 50 5.80 3.52 9.55
C HIS A 50 4.28 3.53 9.35
N ILE A 51 3.78 3.17 8.16
CA ILE A 51 2.34 3.14 7.87
C ILE A 51 1.62 2.10 8.72
N GLY A 52 2.27 0.97 9.03
CA GLY A 52 1.70 -0.15 9.79
C GLY A 52 1.27 0.18 11.20
N PHE A 53 1.94 1.12 11.88
CA PHE A 53 1.45 1.61 13.16
C PHE A 53 0.73 2.96 13.03
N PHE A 54 1.25 3.85 12.18
CA PHE A 54 0.78 5.23 12.12
C PHE A 54 -0.71 5.29 11.74
N ASN A 55 -1.10 4.65 10.65
CA ASN A 55 -2.49 4.72 10.17
C ASN A 55 -3.50 4.04 11.13
N PRO A 56 -3.26 2.83 11.65
CA PRO A 56 -4.18 2.20 12.60
C PRO A 56 -4.29 2.92 13.94
N TYR A 57 -3.22 3.53 14.44
CA TYR A 57 -3.18 4.08 15.79
C TYR A 57 -3.24 5.61 15.86
N LEU A 58 -3.05 6.34 14.75
CA LEU A 58 -3.24 7.80 14.72
C LEU A 58 -4.62 8.23 15.24
N PRO A 59 -5.74 7.64 14.82
CA PRO A 59 -7.05 8.03 15.34
C PRO A 59 -7.20 7.79 16.84
N LEU A 60 -6.61 6.71 17.38
CA LEU A 60 -6.62 6.43 18.82
C LEU A 60 -5.78 7.43 19.59
N TRP A 61 -4.61 7.81 19.08
CA TRP A 61 -3.79 8.85 19.68
C TRP A 61 -4.48 10.21 19.69
N LEU A 62 -5.12 10.59 18.59
CA LEU A 62 -5.90 11.83 18.51
C LEU A 62 -7.09 11.84 19.49
N LYS A 63 -7.75 10.66 19.69
CA LYS A 63 -8.78 10.49 20.71
C LYS A 63 -8.21 10.66 22.14
N ASP A 64 -7.03 10.08 22.40
CA ASP A 64 -6.32 10.18 23.69
C ASP A 64 -5.93 11.63 24.00
N LEU A 65 -5.67 12.46 22.98
CA LEU A 65 -5.49 13.92 23.10
C LEU A 65 -6.81 14.69 23.35
N GLY A 66 -7.95 14.02 23.46
CA GLY A 66 -9.26 14.63 23.73
C GLY A 66 -9.96 15.21 22.51
N LEU A 67 -9.54 14.88 21.26
CA LEU A 67 -10.18 15.39 20.07
C LEU A 67 -11.50 14.65 19.78
N SER A 68 -12.52 15.40 19.30
CA SER A 68 -13.77 14.83 18.82
C SER A 68 -13.55 13.97 17.57
N ILE A 69 -14.47 13.04 17.28
CA ILE A 69 -14.36 12.16 16.12
C ILE A 69 -14.41 12.95 14.81
N THR A 70 -15.17 14.05 14.76
CA THR A 70 -15.17 14.99 13.63
C THR A 70 -13.79 15.58 13.38
N LEU A 71 -13.07 16.05 14.44
CA LEU A 71 -11.71 16.57 14.30
C LEU A 71 -10.71 15.49 13.86
N ILE A 72 -10.86 14.27 14.36
CA ILE A 72 -10.06 13.12 13.91
C ILE A 72 -10.32 12.86 12.42
N GLY A 73 -11.59 12.88 11.99
CA GLY A 73 -11.96 12.78 10.58
C GLY A 73 -11.35 13.90 9.73
N LEU A 74 -11.36 15.14 10.21
CA LEU A 74 -10.75 16.29 9.52
C LEU A 74 -9.23 16.10 9.36
N LEU A 75 -8.52 15.73 10.43
CA LEU A 75 -7.06 15.54 10.41
C LEU A 75 -6.65 14.36 9.50
N THR A 76 -7.43 13.30 9.48
CA THR A 76 -7.19 12.17 8.56
C THR A 76 -7.57 12.51 7.11
N ALA A 77 -8.54 13.41 6.88
CA ALA A 77 -8.84 13.95 5.55
C ALA A 77 -7.67 14.77 4.96
N VAL A 78 -6.89 15.46 5.82
CA VAL A 78 -5.64 16.13 5.38
C VAL A 78 -4.68 15.13 4.76
N GLN A 79 -4.49 13.96 5.38
CA GLN A 79 -3.66 12.89 4.81
C GLN A 79 -4.19 12.42 3.45
N ALA A 80 -5.49 12.22 3.31
CA ALA A 80 -6.09 11.79 2.04
C ALA A 80 -5.93 12.86 0.94
N ALA A 81 -6.09 14.14 1.28
CA ALA A 81 -5.91 15.25 0.35
C ALA A 81 -4.46 15.35 -0.17
N THR A 82 -3.46 15.16 0.70
CA THR A 82 -2.05 15.16 0.26
C THR A 82 -1.72 14.03 -0.70
N ARG A 83 -2.37 12.87 -0.60
CA ARG A 83 -2.21 11.75 -1.56
C ARG A 83 -2.71 12.06 -2.96
N VAL A 84 -3.59 13.06 -3.12
CA VAL A 84 -4.06 13.51 -4.44
C VAL A 84 -3.02 14.43 -5.09
N LEU A 85 -2.54 15.42 -4.35
CA LEU A 85 -1.77 16.53 -4.90
C LEU A 85 -0.26 16.30 -4.88
N ALA A 86 0.28 15.80 -3.78
CA ALA A 86 1.71 15.74 -3.57
C ALA A 86 2.46 14.78 -4.52
N PRO A 87 1.95 13.57 -4.86
CA PRO A 87 2.62 12.70 -5.83
C PRO A 87 2.77 13.33 -7.22
N TYR A 88 1.82 14.17 -7.63
CA TYR A 88 1.91 14.90 -8.90
C TYR A 88 3.05 15.93 -8.89
N GLY A 89 3.10 16.77 -7.85
CA GLY A 89 4.14 17.79 -7.73
C GLY A 89 5.55 17.18 -7.65
N TRP A 90 5.73 16.21 -6.76
CA TRP A 90 7.01 15.54 -6.58
C TRP A 90 7.40 14.65 -7.77
N GLY A 91 6.43 13.97 -8.39
CA GLY A 91 6.63 13.20 -9.62
C GLY A 91 7.06 14.09 -10.78
N TRP A 92 6.37 15.21 -10.98
CA TRP A 92 6.73 16.21 -11.99
C TRP A 92 8.16 16.74 -11.78
N LEU A 93 8.51 17.10 -10.54
CA LEU A 93 9.86 17.58 -10.21
C LEU A 93 10.92 16.50 -10.45
N SER A 94 10.59 15.25 -10.09
CA SER A 94 11.46 14.09 -10.32
C SER A 94 11.75 13.86 -11.81
N ASP A 95 10.72 13.93 -12.63
CA ASP A 95 10.84 13.69 -14.08
C ASP A 95 11.56 14.82 -14.78
N HIS A 96 11.44 16.08 -14.30
CA HIS A 96 12.15 17.24 -14.84
C HIS A 96 13.63 17.28 -14.47
N THR A 97 13.94 16.88 -13.24
CA THR A 97 15.32 16.95 -12.74
C THR A 97 16.13 15.68 -13.03
N GLY A 98 15.47 14.53 -13.18
CA GLY A 98 16.09 13.22 -13.23
C GLY A 98 16.72 12.78 -11.90
N GLU A 99 16.53 13.55 -10.81
CA GLU A 99 17.19 13.39 -9.51
C GLU A 99 16.29 12.71 -8.48
N ARG A 100 15.63 11.62 -8.89
CA ARG A 100 14.60 10.93 -8.07
C ARG A 100 15.08 10.53 -6.68
N VAL A 101 16.31 10.01 -6.56
CA VAL A 101 16.86 9.58 -5.27
C VAL A 101 17.16 10.77 -4.36
N LYS A 102 17.62 11.90 -4.90
CA LYS A 102 17.84 13.11 -4.11
C LYS A 102 16.52 13.66 -3.57
N LEU A 103 15.47 13.65 -4.40
CA LEU A 103 14.13 14.05 -3.96
C LEU A 103 13.56 13.12 -2.90
N LEU A 104 13.79 11.80 -2.99
CA LEU A 104 13.43 10.84 -1.94
C LEU A 104 14.14 11.17 -0.63
N ARG A 105 15.45 11.48 -0.66
CA ARG A 105 16.20 11.91 0.54
C ARG A 105 15.67 13.20 1.13
N PHE A 106 15.34 14.17 0.28
CA PHE A 106 14.73 15.42 0.72
C PHE A 106 13.37 15.17 1.40
N CYS A 107 12.47 14.40 0.75
CA CYS A 107 11.15 14.07 1.29
C CYS A 107 11.25 13.31 2.63
N ALA A 108 12.18 12.35 2.75
CA ALA A 108 12.40 11.61 3.98
C ALA A 108 12.91 12.52 5.11
N GLY A 109 13.88 13.38 4.82
CA GLY A 109 14.43 14.36 5.78
C GLY A 109 13.39 15.38 6.24
N ALA A 110 12.61 15.92 5.29
CA ALA A 110 11.54 16.87 5.58
C ALA A 110 10.42 16.22 6.42
N SER A 111 10.00 15.00 6.07
CA SER A 111 9.00 14.26 6.87
C SER A 111 9.47 14.02 8.29
N LEU A 112 10.73 13.61 8.46
CA LEU A 112 11.33 13.42 9.78
C LEU A 112 11.38 14.76 10.57
N PHE A 113 11.83 15.83 9.91
CA PHE A 113 11.89 17.17 10.55
C PHE A 113 10.51 17.62 11.04
N PHE A 114 9.49 17.57 10.19
CA PHE A 114 8.14 17.96 10.56
C PHE A 114 7.52 17.03 11.59
N SER A 115 7.87 15.74 11.63
CA SER A 115 7.37 14.81 12.64
C SER A 115 7.80 15.17 14.06
N LEU A 116 8.91 15.90 14.24
CA LEU A 116 9.33 16.42 15.54
C LEU A 116 8.28 17.35 16.14
N GLY A 117 7.48 18.01 15.29
CA GLY A 117 6.36 18.84 15.73
C GLY A 117 5.24 18.07 16.44
N LEU A 118 5.15 16.74 16.27
CA LEU A 118 4.22 15.89 17.02
C LEU A 118 4.60 15.76 18.51
N LEU A 119 5.86 16.01 18.86
CA LEU A 119 6.35 15.99 20.25
C LEU A 119 5.99 17.27 21.02
N TYR A 120 5.58 18.32 20.31
CA TYR A 120 5.18 19.58 20.92
C TYR A 120 3.67 19.59 21.20
N PRO A 121 3.22 19.95 22.42
CA PRO A 121 1.81 19.97 22.78
C PRO A 121 1.11 21.19 22.17
N GLY A 122 0.94 21.19 20.86
CA GLY A 122 0.23 22.22 20.10
C GLY A 122 -1.27 21.94 20.02
N GLY A 123 -2.06 22.99 19.72
CA GLY A 123 -3.49 22.82 19.47
C GLY A 123 -3.79 22.14 18.12
N VAL A 124 -5.09 21.97 17.80
CA VAL A 124 -5.56 21.30 16.57
C VAL A 124 -4.95 21.90 15.29
N GLY A 125 -4.84 23.25 15.24
CA GLY A 125 -4.22 23.92 14.08
C GLY A 125 -2.73 23.56 13.90
N TRP A 126 -1.99 23.42 15.01
CA TRP A 126 -0.61 22.95 14.99
C TRP A 126 -0.52 21.51 14.47
N LEU A 127 -1.34 20.61 15.01
CA LEU A 127 -1.39 19.21 14.56
C LEU A 127 -1.75 19.13 13.07
N ALA A 128 -2.72 19.90 12.61
CA ALA A 128 -3.11 19.94 11.20
C ALA A 128 -1.93 20.38 10.31
N LEU A 129 -1.21 21.43 10.70
CA LEU A 129 -0.03 21.91 9.98
C LEU A 129 1.09 20.88 9.94
N VAL A 130 1.43 20.29 11.09
CA VAL A 130 2.48 19.26 11.19
C VAL A 130 2.13 18.04 10.33
N LEU A 131 0.90 17.53 10.45
CA LEU A 131 0.43 16.39 9.64
C LEU A 131 0.41 16.73 8.14
N LEU A 132 -0.06 17.92 7.77
CA LEU A 132 -0.04 18.37 6.37
C LEU A 132 1.39 18.36 5.81
N LEU A 133 2.33 19.02 6.49
CA LEU A 133 3.71 19.13 6.04
C LEU A 133 4.40 17.75 6.02
N MET A 134 4.16 16.91 7.01
CA MET A 134 4.67 15.54 7.03
C MET A 134 4.11 14.71 5.89
N PHE A 135 2.79 14.76 5.63
CA PHE A 135 2.15 13.93 4.60
C PHE A 135 2.40 14.42 3.17
N ILE A 136 2.59 15.70 2.92
CA ILE A 136 3.01 16.21 1.61
C ILE A 136 4.29 15.52 1.13
N HIS A 137 5.21 15.24 2.04
CA HIS A 137 6.49 14.59 1.71
C HIS A 137 6.40 13.06 1.73
N THR A 138 5.74 12.46 2.73
CA THR A 138 5.63 10.99 2.82
C THR A 138 4.76 10.39 1.72
N SER A 139 3.68 11.04 1.28
CA SER A 139 2.76 10.50 0.27
C SER A 139 3.38 10.31 -1.11
N ALA A 140 4.43 11.06 -1.43
CA ALA A 140 5.16 10.94 -2.68
C ALA A 140 6.25 9.87 -2.67
N MET A 141 6.70 9.43 -1.48
CA MET A 141 7.86 8.55 -1.36
C MET A 141 7.64 7.19 -2.01
N MET A 142 6.46 6.58 -1.80
CA MET A 142 6.20 5.25 -2.35
C MET A 142 6.11 5.24 -3.88
N PRO A 143 5.35 6.13 -4.56
CA PRO A 143 5.36 6.20 -6.02
C PRO A 143 6.74 6.43 -6.61
N MET A 144 7.54 7.32 -6.04
CA MET A 144 8.90 7.58 -6.50
C MET A 144 9.84 6.38 -6.26
N SER A 145 9.72 5.71 -5.12
CA SER A 145 10.50 4.52 -4.79
C SER A 145 10.16 3.35 -5.72
N GLU A 146 8.89 3.12 -6.01
CA GLU A 146 8.43 2.07 -6.94
C GLU A 146 8.91 2.33 -8.36
N ALA A 147 8.91 3.57 -8.81
CA ALA A 147 9.44 3.94 -10.12
C ALA A 147 10.97 3.70 -10.20
N ALA A 148 11.73 4.09 -9.17
CA ALA A 148 13.17 3.83 -9.09
C ALA A 148 13.47 2.33 -9.06
N LEU A 149 12.72 1.55 -8.28
CA LEU A 149 12.84 0.09 -8.24
C LEU A 149 12.53 -0.54 -9.60
N ALA A 150 11.44 -0.12 -10.26
CA ALA A 150 11.06 -0.60 -11.58
C ALA A 150 12.17 -0.35 -12.61
N HIS A 151 12.83 0.81 -12.56
CA HIS A 151 14.00 1.12 -13.41
C HIS A 151 15.14 0.14 -13.15
N VAL A 152 15.48 -0.12 -11.89
CA VAL A 152 16.59 -1.04 -11.52
C VAL A 152 16.29 -2.48 -11.94
N VAL A 153 15.06 -2.99 -11.76
CA VAL A 153 14.71 -4.36 -12.13
C VAL A 153 14.53 -4.56 -13.63
N SER A 154 14.38 -3.47 -14.41
CA SER A 154 14.28 -3.47 -15.88
C SER A 154 15.64 -3.21 -16.57
N SER A 155 16.69 -2.85 -15.83
CA SER A 155 18.00 -2.42 -16.38
C SER A 155 18.74 -3.50 -17.19
N THR A 156 18.35 -4.77 -17.08
CA THR A 156 18.92 -5.92 -17.81
C THR A 156 18.04 -6.43 -18.95
N GLY A 157 16.99 -5.68 -19.32
CA GLY A 157 16.03 -6.07 -20.36
C GLY A 157 14.57 -5.92 -19.94
N ALA A 158 13.77 -6.99 -20.06
CA ALA A 158 12.37 -6.97 -19.62
C ALA A 158 12.22 -6.81 -18.11
N PHE A 159 11.08 -6.25 -17.66
CA PHE A 159 10.73 -6.08 -16.25
C PHE A 159 10.72 -7.43 -15.50
N ASP A 160 11.53 -7.55 -14.46
CA ASP A 160 11.60 -8.74 -13.62
C ASP A 160 10.59 -8.67 -12.46
N ALA A 161 9.39 -9.16 -12.72
CA ALA A 161 8.30 -9.18 -11.73
C ALA A 161 8.63 -9.98 -10.47
N LYS A 162 9.48 -11.03 -10.56
CA LYS A 162 9.88 -11.84 -9.41
C LYS A 162 10.79 -11.08 -8.46
N ARG A 163 11.74 -10.31 -9.01
CA ARG A 163 12.62 -9.44 -8.21
C ARG A 163 11.84 -8.28 -7.58
N TYR A 164 10.97 -7.66 -8.35
CA TYR A 164 10.09 -6.60 -7.84
C TYR A 164 9.22 -7.12 -6.67
N GLY A 165 8.54 -8.26 -6.85
CA GLY A 165 7.70 -8.85 -5.82
C GLY A 165 8.45 -9.21 -4.53
N ARG A 166 9.71 -9.69 -4.64
CA ARG A 166 10.55 -9.96 -3.46
C ARG A 166 10.89 -8.70 -2.66
N VAL A 167 11.16 -7.58 -3.32
CA VAL A 167 11.38 -6.31 -2.64
C VAL A 167 10.10 -5.82 -1.98
N ARG A 168 8.98 -5.92 -2.68
CA ARG A 168 7.67 -5.48 -2.19
C ARG A 168 7.17 -6.27 -0.97
N LEU A 169 7.53 -7.56 -0.89
CA LEU A 169 7.20 -8.42 0.25
C LEU A 169 7.74 -7.87 1.58
N TRP A 170 8.94 -7.25 1.58
CA TRP A 170 9.50 -6.63 2.78
C TRP A 170 8.62 -5.50 3.32
N GLY A 171 7.90 -4.80 2.45
CA GLY A 171 6.91 -3.82 2.87
C GLY A 171 5.75 -4.46 3.66
N SER A 172 5.17 -5.53 3.12
CA SER A 172 4.09 -6.23 3.83
C SER A 172 4.55 -6.80 5.18
N LEU A 173 5.78 -7.32 5.26
CA LEU A 173 6.39 -7.77 6.52
C LEU A 173 6.61 -6.60 7.49
N GLY A 174 7.10 -5.45 7.00
CA GLY A 174 7.26 -4.26 7.81
C GLY A 174 5.95 -3.80 8.44
N PHE A 175 4.88 -3.72 7.63
CA PHE A 175 3.54 -3.41 8.12
C PHE A 175 3.07 -4.41 9.18
N LEU A 176 3.11 -5.71 8.85
CA LEU A 176 2.60 -6.80 9.69
C LEU A 176 3.27 -6.79 11.08
N ILE A 177 4.60 -6.72 11.10
CA ILE A 177 5.38 -6.74 12.34
C ILE A 177 5.07 -5.49 13.17
N THR A 178 5.04 -4.32 12.53
CA THR A 178 4.92 -3.06 13.25
C THR A 178 3.51 -2.82 13.77
N VAL A 179 2.45 -3.21 13.04
CA VAL A 179 1.07 -3.07 13.53
C VAL A 179 0.83 -3.92 14.77
N PHE A 180 1.39 -5.12 14.81
CA PHE A 180 1.29 -6.02 15.96
C PHE A 180 2.10 -5.50 17.16
N LEU A 181 3.39 -5.16 16.94
CA LEU A 181 4.26 -4.66 18.01
C LEU A 181 3.74 -3.35 18.60
N ALA A 182 3.24 -2.44 17.76
CA ALA A 182 2.65 -1.17 18.22
C ALA A 182 1.39 -1.42 19.04
N GLY A 183 0.52 -2.34 18.64
CA GLY A 183 -0.66 -2.72 19.41
C GLY A 183 -0.32 -3.22 20.81
N ALA A 184 0.62 -4.16 20.89
CA ALA A 184 1.10 -4.67 22.18
C ALA A 184 1.78 -3.58 23.03
N TRP A 185 2.57 -2.71 22.39
CA TRP A 185 3.21 -1.60 23.10
C TRP A 185 2.19 -0.59 23.66
N PHE A 186 1.27 -0.12 22.82
CA PHE A 186 0.27 0.88 23.23
C PHE A 186 -0.76 0.32 24.23
N GLU A 187 -0.96 -1.00 24.27
CA GLU A 187 -1.77 -1.64 25.30
C GLU A 187 -1.16 -1.46 26.70
N HIS A 188 0.17 -1.67 26.81
CA HIS A 188 0.86 -1.64 28.10
C HIS A 188 1.37 -0.24 28.51
N GLN A 189 1.80 0.56 27.53
CA GLN A 189 2.44 1.87 27.79
C GLN A 189 1.53 3.06 27.49
N GLY A 190 0.31 2.83 26.96
CA GLY A 190 -0.59 3.90 26.53
C GLY A 190 -0.16 4.59 25.25
N MET A 191 -0.99 5.52 24.79
CA MET A 191 -0.79 6.23 23.51
C MET A 191 0.24 7.37 23.56
N GLN A 192 0.75 7.75 24.74
CA GLN A 192 1.67 8.88 24.94
C GLN A 192 2.96 8.76 24.12
N SER A 193 3.44 7.53 23.88
CA SER A 193 4.63 7.27 23.06
C SER A 193 4.41 7.31 21.56
N PHE A 194 3.18 7.53 21.07
CA PHE A 194 2.85 7.52 19.62
C PHE A 194 3.71 8.49 18.81
N ALA A 195 3.86 9.74 19.28
CA ALA A 195 4.68 10.74 18.60
C ALA A 195 6.16 10.32 18.50
N LEU A 196 6.71 9.71 19.57
CA LEU A 196 8.08 9.17 19.55
C LEU A 196 8.21 8.01 18.56
N TRP A 197 7.24 7.10 18.50
CA TRP A 197 7.20 6.02 17.50
C TRP A 197 7.19 6.58 16.07
N ALA A 198 6.42 7.67 15.82
CA ALA A 198 6.38 8.34 14.53
C ALA A 198 7.76 8.88 14.13
N VAL A 199 8.44 9.58 15.04
CA VAL A 199 9.80 10.10 14.80
C VAL A 199 10.80 8.96 14.56
N CYS A 200 10.81 7.93 15.42
CA CYS A 200 11.73 6.79 15.30
C CYS A 200 11.53 6.02 13.99
N SER A 201 10.29 5.80 13.59
CA SER A 201 9.99 5.11 12.33
C SER A 201 10.38 5.93 11.09
N LEU A 202 10.17 7.25 11.11
CA LEU A 202 10.62 8.15 10.05
C LEU A 202 12.15 8.31 10.04
N LEU A 203 12.81 8.21 11.19
CA LEU A 203 14.27 8.13 11.25
C LEU A 203 14.78 6.84 10.56
N ALA A 204 14.18 5.69 10.87
CA ALA A 204 14.52 4.43 10.21
C ALA A 204 14.27 4.49 8.69
N LEU A 205 13.16 5.12 8.28
CA LEU A 205 12.86 5.39 6.89
C LEU A 205 13.92 6.28 6.24
N ASN A 206 14.31 7.37 6.88
CA ASN A 206 15.34 8.28 6.40
C ASN A 206 16.67 7.55 6.22
N LEU A 207 17.14 6.79 7.21
CA LEU A 207 18.36 6.00 7.11
C LEU A 207 18.32 5.01 5.93
N SER A 208 17.18 4.36 5.69
CA SER A 208 17.03 3.43 4.57
C SER A 208 17.10 4.12 3.20
N VAL A 209 16.59 5.34 3.08
CA VAL A 209 16.66 6.14 1.84
C VAL A 209 18.10 6.54 1.52
N TRP A 210 18.93 6.83 2.55
CA TRP A 210 20.35 7.16 2.33
C TRP A 210 21.18 6.00 1.80
N TRP A 211 20.73 4.75 1.96
CA TRP A 211 21.37 3.58 1.36
C TRP A 211 21.06 3.41 -0.14
N LEU A 212 20.07 4.14 -0.68
CA LEU A 212 19.77 4.06 -2.11
C LEU A 212 20.94 4.54 -2.95
N PRO A 213 21.28 3.80 -4.03
CA PRO A 213 22.31 4.24 -4.96
C PRO A 213 21.88 5.53 -5.65
N ASP A 214 22.77 6.50 -5.70
CA ASP A 214 22.54 7.76 -6.41
C ASP A 214 22.57 7.49 -7.92
N GLN A 215 21.42 7.50 -8.57
CA GLN A 215 21.27 7.27 -10.00
C GLN A 215 20.50 8.44 -10.60
N ARG A 216 21.10 9.10 -11.56
CA ARG A 216 20.42 10.10 -12.38
C ARG A 216 19.69 9.38 -13.50
N GLU A 217 18.39 9.58 -13.59
CA GLU A 217 17.58 9.02 -14.67
C GLU A 217 17.57 9.98 -15.86
N ALA A 218 17.41 9.40 -17.08
CA ALA A 218 17.29 10.23 -18.27
C ALA A 218 16.00 11.06 -18.17
N VAL A 219 16.14 12.37 -18.40
CA VAL A 219 15.00 13.29 -18.46
C VAL A 219 14.16 12.91 -19.69
N HIS A 220 12.92 12.51 -19.49
CA HIS A 220 12.02 12.25 -20.60
C HIS A 220 11.36 13.56 -21.04
N PRO A 221 11.59 14.03 -22.29
CA PRO A 221 10.90 15.20 -22.80
C PRO A 221 9.40 14.96 -22.80
N HIS A 222 8.64 16.00 -22.45
CA HIS A 222 7.19 15.98 -22.42
C HIS A 222 6.61 15.42 -23.74
N SER A 223 6.11 14.21 -23.71
CA SER A 223 5.32 13.71 -24.82
C SER A 223 3.99 14.45 -24.84
N THR A 224 3.61 14.98 -26.01
CA THR A 224 2.28 15.56 -26.25
C THR A 224 1.21 14.67 -25.62
N GLN A 225 0.42 15.28 -24.69
CA GLN A 225 -0.54 14.51 -23.92
C GLN A 225 -1.66 14.00 -24.84
N ALA A 226 -1.81 12.67 -24.95
CA ALA A 226 -2.90 12.08 -25.71
C ALA A 226 -4.27 12.48 -25.08
N PRO A 227 -5.29 12.84 -25.87
CA PRO A 227 -6.58 13.26 -25.33
C PRO A 227 -7.27 12.09 -24.61
N ILE A 228 -7.59 12.28 -23.32
CA ILE A 228 -8.24 11.27 -22.48
C ILE A 228 -9.78 11.34 -22.56
N GLY A 229 -10.33 12.46 -23.04
CA GLY A 229 -11.76 12.73 -23.00
C GLY A 229 -12.62 11.69 -23.72
N ALA A 230 -12.15 11.16 -24.85
CA ALA A 230 -12.88 10.11 -25.59
C ALA A 230 -13.02 8.82 -24.78
N VAL A 231 -11.99 8.43 -24.00
CA VAL A 231 -12.04 7.25 -23.15
C VAL A 231 -12.99 7.47 -21.98
N LEU A 232 -12.96 8.64 -21.34
CA LEU A 232 -13.83 8.97 -20.21
C LEU A 232 -15.31 9.09 -20.58
N ARG A 233 -15.63 9.33 -21.86
CA ARG A 233 -17.01 9.34 -22.35
C ARG A 233 -17.60 7.94 -22.55
N GLN A 234 -16.79 6.89 -22.56
CA GLN A 234 -17.26 5.51 -22.68
C GLN A 234 -18.06 5.12 -21.42
N ARG A 235 -19.29 4.65 -21.60
CA ARG A 235 -20.17 4.24 -20.49
C ARG A 235 -19.52 3.15 -19.62
N THR A 236 -18.80 2.21 -20.21
CA THR A 236 -18.05 1.15 -19.51
C THR A 236 -17.01 1.76 -18.55
N VAL A 237 -16.24 2.75 -19.01
CA VAL A 237 -15.24 3.45 -18.19
C VAL A 237 -15.90 4.24 -17.06
N GLN A 238 -17.03 4.87 -17.32
CA GLN A 238 -17.80 5.60 -16.29
C GLN A 238 -18.31 4.65 -15.21
N TRP A 239 -18.91 3.51 -15.57
CA TRP A 239 -19.36 2.49 -14.61
C TRP A 239 -18.19 1.86 -13.84
N PHE A 240 -17.05 1.68 -14.48
CA PHE A 240 -15.84 1.23 -13.79
C PHE A 240 -15.41 2.23 -12.70
N PHE A 241 -15.27 3.51 -13.02
CA PHE A 241 -14.87 4.52 -12.02
C PHE A 241 -15.92 4.72 -10.94
N ALA A 242 -17.21 4.63 -11.27
CA ALA A 242 -18.29 4.63 -10.27
C ALA A 242 -18.18 3.42 -9.32
N THR A 243 -17.90 2.22 -9.86
CA THR A 243 -17.65 1.03 -9.03
C THR A 243 -16.48 1.24 -8.09
N VAL A 244 -15.34 1.73 -8.60
CA VAL A 244 -14.16 2.03 -7.79
C VAL A 244 -14.47 3.06 -6.70
N PHE A 245 -15.14 4.14 -7.06
CA PHE A 245 -15.49 5.21 -6.12
C PHE A 245 -16.31 4.69 -4.93
N PHE A 246 -17.45 4.05 -5.19
CA PHE A 246 -18.33 3.58 -4.11
C PHE A 246 -17.73 2.40 -3.34
N HIS A 247 -16.95 1.53 -4.00
CA HIS A 247 -16.25 0.43 -3.33
C HIS A 247 -15.19 0.96 -2.36
N VAL A 248 -14.37 1.92 -2.78
CA VAL A 248 -13.33 2.47 -1.91
C VAL A 248 -13.94 3.39 -0.85
N LEU A 249 -14.99 4.15 -1.18
CA LEU A 249 -15.72 4.95 -0.18
C LEU A 249 -16.24 4.06 0.97
N ALA A 250 -16.81 2.89 0.66
CA ALA A 250 -17.19 1.91 1.67
C ALA A 250 -15.99 1.43 2.50
N HIS A 251 -14.80 1.32 1.90
CA HIS A 251 -13.59 0.84 2.56
C HIS A 251 -12.94 1.89 3.49
N ILE A 252 -13.17 3.18 3.26
CA ILE A 252 -12.56 4.27 4.05
C ILE A 252 -12.93 4.17 5.53
N GLY A 253 -14.14 3.69 5.86
CA GLY A 253 -14.54 3.43 7.25
C GLY A 253 -13.55 2.53 7.99
N ILE A 254 -13.04 1.48 7.33
CA ILE A 254 -11.98 0.63 7.90
C ILE A 254 -10.68 1.40 8.08
N TYR A 255 -10.24 2.15 7.07
CA TYR A 255 -8.93 2.83 7.14
C TYR A 255 -8.87 3.92 8.20
N VAL A 256 -9.96 4.60 8.49
CA VAL A 256 -9.99 5.76 9.37
C VAL A 256 -10.55 5.44 10.76
N PHE A 257 -11.66 4.70 10.82
CA PHE A 257 -12.43 4.58 12.06
C PHE A 257 -12.38 3.19 12.70
N PHE A 258 -11.78 2.17 12.05
CA PHE A 258 -11.83 0.79 12.54
C PHE A 258 -11.21 0.62 13.92
N SER A 259 -10.02 1.17 14.13
CA SER A 259 -9.36 1.09 15.43
C SER A 259 -10.15 1.81 16.52
N LEU A 260 -10.72 3.00 16.22
CA LEU A 260 -11.59 3.73 17.14
C LEU A 260 -12.86 2.95 17.48
N TYR A 261 -13.47 2.34 16.47
CA TYR A 261 -14.70 1.56 16.67
C TYR A 261 -14.45 0.34 17.55
N LEU A 262 -13.38 -0.41 17.29
CA LEU A 262 -13.00 -1.56 18.11
C LEU A 262 -12.64 -1.13 19.56
N ASP A 263 -11.98 -0.01 19.73
CA ASP A 263 -11.66 0.54 21.05
C ASP A 263 -12.94 0.89 21.85
N THR A 264 -13.97 1.45 21.16
CA THR A 264 -15.27 1.70 21.81
C THR A 264 -16.05 0.44 22.18
N LEU A 265 -15.80 -0.68 21.50
CA LEU A 265 -16.35 -1.99 21.82
C LEU A 265 -15.54 -2.75 22.89
N GLY A 266 -14.48 -2.15 23.43
CA GLY A 266 -13.66 -2.73 24.50
C GLY A 266 -12.58 -3.71 24.00
N TYR A 267 -12.29 -3.78 22.69
CA TYR A 267 -11.17 -4.57 22.20
C TYR A 267 -9.84 -3.92 22.59
N SER A 268 -8.90 -4.72 23.07
CA SER A 268 -7.56 -4.27 23.41
C SER A 268 -6.79 -3.76 22.18
N LYS A 269 -5.83 -2.86 22.36
CA LYS A 269 -4.99 -2.34 21.27
C LYS A 269 -4.17 -3.45 20.60
N THR A 270 -3.81 -4.47 21.38
CA THR A 270 -3.18 -5.70 20.87
C THR A 270 -4.12 -6.44 19.90
N MET A 271 -5.42 -6.63 20.28
CA MET A 271 -6.39 -7.29 19.41
C MET A 271 -6.67 -6.48 18.14
N ILE A 272 -6.74 -5.15 18.24
CA ILE A 272 -6.82 -4.25 17.09
C ILE A 272 -5.65 -4.49 16.14
N GLY A 273 -4.43 -4.57 16.66
CA GLY A 273 -3.23 -4.89 15.88
C GLY A 273 -3.29 -6.26 15.23
N VAL A 274 -3.80 -7.28 15.93
CA VAL A 274 -4.01 -8.63 15.37
C VAL A 274 -5.00 -8.61 14.20
N LEU A 275 -6.13 -7.92 14.34
CA LEU A 275 -7.14 -7.83 13.27
C LEU A 275 -6.58 -7.12 12.02
N TRP A 276 -5.81 -6.07 12.18
CA TRP A 276 -5.09 -5.45 11.07
C TRP A 276 -4.05 -6.39 10.45
N ALA A 277 -3.30 -7.13 11.29
CA ALA A 277 -2.32 -8.11 10.82
C ALA A 277 -2.97 -9.25 10.01
N VAL A 278 -4.13 -9.76 10.45
CA VAL A 278 -4.90 -10.79 9.72
C VAL A 278 -5.31 -10.30 8.34
N SER A 279 -5.76 -9.05 8.20
CA SER A 279 -6.15 -8.50 6.89
C SER A 279 -4.97 -8.45 5.92
N VAL A 280 -3.80 -7.98 6.36
CA VAL A 280 -2.59 -7.92 5.53
C VAL A 280 -2.04 -9.31 5.23
N LEU A 281 -2.12 -10.24 6.18
CA LEU A 281 -1.73 -11.63 5.94
C LEU A 281 -2.61 -12.28 4.87
N ALA A 282 -3.93 -12.08 4.92
CA ALA A 282 -4.88 -12.55 3.90
C ALA A 282 -4.56 -11.97 2.52
N GLU A 283 -4.19 -10.68 2.46
CA GLU A 283 -3.73 -10.01 1.24
C GLU A 283 -2.46 -10.68 0.67
N ILE A 284 -1.46 -10.92 1.52
CA ILE A 284 -0.20 -11.57 1.12
C ILE A 284 -0.48 -12.95 0.53
N VAL A 285 -1.24 -13.79 1.23
CA VAL A 285 -1.60 -15.13 0.77
C VAL A 285 -2.33 -15.07 -0.56
N TRP A 286 -3.24 -14.10 -0.73
CA TRP A 286 -3.96 -13.90 -1.98
C TRP A 286 -3.02 -13.56 -3.12
N PHE A 287 -2.13 -12.58 -2.98
CA PHE A 287 -1.18 -12.21 -4.04
C PHE A 287 -0.29 -13.37 -4.48
N PHE A 288 0.07 -14.29 -3.58
CA PHE A 288 0.80 -15.50 -3.95
C PHE A 288 -0.04 -16.54 -4.69
N THR A 289 -1.35 -16.58 -4.44
CA THR A 289 -2.24 -17.63 -4.97
C THR A 289 -3.13 -17.16 -6.11
N GLN A 290 -3.31 -15.85 -6.30
CA GLN A 290 -4.27 -15.24 -7.23
C GLN A 290 -4.12 -15.71 -8.69
N GLY A 291 -2.91 -16.07 -9.12
CA GLY A 291 -2.67 -16.62 -10.45
C GLY A 291 -3.47 -17.88 -10.78
N ARG A 292 -3.91 -18.63 -9.74
CA ARG A 292 -4.79 -19.82 -9.86
C ARG A 292 -6.27 -19.46 -9.94
N TRP A 293 -6.67 -18.32 -9.39
CA TRP A 293 -8.06 -17.93 -9.19
C TRP A 293 -8.53 -16.92 -10.23
N LEU A 294 -7.71 -15.90 -10.52
CA LEU A 294 -8.06 -14.81 -11.44
C LEU A 294 -8.52 -15.29 -12.82
N PRO A 295 -7.90 -16.32 -13.47
CA PRO A 295 -8.35 -16.79 -14.76
C PRO A 295 -9.73 -17.45 -14.77
N LYS A 296 -10.29 -17.80 -13.60
CA LYS A 296 -11.59 -18.52 -13.51
C LYS A 296 -12.79 -17.65 -13.85
N PHE A 297 -12.67 -16.33 -13.73
CA PHE A 297 -13.77 -15.39 -13.98
C PHE A 297 -13.29 -14.20 -14.81
N SER A 298 -14.20 -13.59 -15.56
CA SER A 298 -13.93 -12.33 -16.26
C SER A 298 -13.66 -11.18 -15.27
N LEU A 299 -12.96 -10.12 -15.73
CA LEU A 299 -12.70 -8.94 -14.91
C LEU A 299 -14.00 -8.31 -14.36
N ALA A 300 -15.07 -8.31 -15.17
CA ALA A 300 -16.37 -7.80 -14.77
C ALA A 300 -17.02 -8.64 -13.67
N ASN A 301 -16.90 -9.97 -13.74
CA ASN A 301 -17.38 -10.85 -12.67
C ASN A 301 -16.58 -10.65 -11.38
N TRP A 302 -15.25 -10.49 -11.48
CA TRP A 302 -14.41 -10.22 -10.32
C TRP A 302 -14.76 -8.89 -9.65
N LEU A 303 -15.02 -7.81 -10.40
CA LEU A 303 -15.48 -6.55 -9.81
C LEU A 303 -16.78 -6.73 -9.03
N LEU A 304 -17.73 -7.50 -9.56
CA LEU A 304 -18.97 -7.79 -8.86
C LEU A 304 -18.76 -8.65 -7.61
N ILE A 305 -17.92 -9.70 -7.68
CA ILE A 305 -17.55 -10.53 -6.52
C ILE A 305 -16.89 -9.68 -5.43
N CYS A 306 -15.98 -8.78 -5.80
CA CYS A 306 -15.32 -7.88 -4.85
C CYS A 306 -16.32 -6.92 -4.18
N ALA A 307 -17.28 -6.40 -4.95
CA ALA A 307 -18.32 -5.51 -4.41
C ALA A 307 -19.28 -6.26 -3.46
N LEU A 308 -19.68 -7.49 -3.80
CA LEU A 308 -20.49 -8.35 -2.91
C LEU A 308 -19.72 -8.72 -1.64
N ALA A 309 -18.44 -9.04 -1.75
CA ALA A 309 -17.57 -9.28 -0.60
C ALA A 309 -17.44 -8.03 0.29
N MET A 310 -17.46 -6.81 -0.31
CA MET A 310 -17.49 -5.56 0.45
C MET A 310 -18.80 -5.38 1.22
N VAL A 311 -19.95 -5.68 0.62
CA VAL A 311 -21.25 -5.65 1.33
C VAL A 311 -21.18 -6.56 2.55
N LEU A 312 -20.75 -7.82 2.36
CA LEU A 312 -20.63 -8.78 3.46
C LEU A 312 -19.66 -8.30 4.54
N ARG A 313 -18.49 -7.79 4.13
CA ARG A 313 -17.48 -7.29 5.06
C ARG A 313 -18.01 -6.14 5.92
N MET A 314 -18.66 -5.16 5.30
CA MET A 314 -19.23 -4.01 6.02
C MET A 314 -20.41 -4.42 6.90
N ALA A 315 -21.25 -5.37 6.46
CA ALA A 315 -22.35 -5.93 7.25
C ALA A 315 -21.84 -6.65 8.51
N LEU A 316 -20.82 -7.51 8.37
CA LEU A 316 -20.18 -8.18 9.51
C LEU A 316 -19.60 -7.16 10.50
N THR A 317 -18.93 -6.13 9.99
CA THR A 317 -18.33 -5.08 10.83
C THR A 317 -19.39 -4.17 11.48
N SER A 318 -20.51 -3.89 10.79
CA SER A 318 -21.57 -3.00 11.31
C SER A 318 -22.43 -3.68 12.38
N TRP A 319 -22.84 -4.92 12.16
CA TRP A 319 -23.90 -5.55 12.92
C TRP A 319 -23.45 -6.69 13.82
N LEU A 320 -22.23 -7.21 13.61
CA LEU A 320 -21.70 -8.37 14.33
C LEU A 320 -20.31 -8.10 14.92
N ALA A 321 -19.97 -6.84 15.16
CA ALA A 321 -18.64 -6.46 15.66
C ALA A 321 -18.34 -6.93 17.10
N ASP A 322 -19.34 -7.28 17.88
CA ASP A 322 -19.18 -7.91 19.21
C ASP A 322 -18.62 -9.33 19.10
N SER A 323 -18.76 -9.96 17.93
CA SER A 323 -18.22 -11.30 17.65
C SER A 323 -16.82 -11.20 17.03
N LEU A 324 -15.81 -11.64 17.77
CA LEU A 324 -14.44 -11.73 17.25
C LEU A 324 -14.35 -12.61 16.00
N LEU A 325 -15.15 -13.69 15.90
CA LEU A 325 -15.20 -14.53 14.72
C LEU A 325 -15.71 -13.76 13.49
N ALA A 326 -16.78 -12.95 13.66
CA ALA A 326 -17.29 -12.12 12.58
C ALA A 326 -16.27 -11.10 12.12
N LEU A 327 -15.53 -10.48 13.04
CA LEU A 327 -14.45 -9.55 12.72
C LEU A 327 -13.28 -10.25 12.00
N LEU A 328 -12.88 -11.44 12.44
CA LEU A 328 -11.85 -12.22 11.74
C LEU A 328 -12.26 -12.57 10.31
N LEU A 329 -13.52 -13.01 10.11
CA LEU A 329 -14.05 -13.25 8.76
C LEU A 329 -14.07 -11.97 7.92
N ALA A 330 -14.47 -10.83 8.51
CA ALA A 330 -14.42 -9.54 7.85
C ALA A 330 -12.98 -9.15 7.44
N GLN A 331 -11.96 -9.45 8.28
CA GLN A 331 -10.56 -9.18 7.92
C GLN A 331 -10.04 -10.13 6.83
N LEU A 332 -10.45 -11.39 6.80
CA LEU A 332 -10.09 -12.31 5.70
C LEU A 332 -10.66 -11.87 4.35
N LEU A 333 -11.85 -11.26 4.34
CA LEU A 333 -12.46 -10.68 3.14
C LEU A 333 -11.62 -9.53 2.54
N HIS A 334 -10.62 -9.01 3.26
CA HIS A 334 -9.66 -8.02 2.74
C HIS A 334 -8.96 -8.49 1.46
N ALA A 335 -8.69 -9.79 1.34
CA ALA A 335 -8.15 -10.42 0.14
C ALA A 335 -8.99 -10.12 -1.12
N LEU A 336 -10.32 -10.12 -0.99
CA LEU A 336 -11.24 -9.81 -2.10
C LEU A 336 -11.48 -8.31 -2.22
N THR A 337 -11.74 -7.63 -1.09
CA THR A 337 -12.15 -6.23 -1.09
C THR A 337 -11.01 -5.25 -1.34
N PHE A 338 -9.75 -5.68 -1.22
CA PHE A 338 -8.58 -4.87 -1.53
C PHE A 338 -7.68 -5.52 -2.58
N ALA A 339 -7.07 -6.70 -2.30
CA ALA A 339 -6.04 -7.26 -3.16
C ALA A 339 -6.58 -7.65 -4.54
N THR A 340 -7.71 -8.38 -4.59
CA THR A 340 -8.36 -8.76 -5.85
C THR A 340 -8.89 -7.54 -6.58
N GLN A 341 -9.60 -6.66 -5.88
CA GLN A 341 -10.18 -5.45 -6.45
C GLN A 341 -9.10 -4.56 -7.08
N HIS A 342 -7.96 -4.38 -6.40
CA HIS A 342 -6.83 -3.61 -6.94
C HIS A 342 -6.22 -4.24 -8.19
N THR A 343 -5.98 -5.56 -8.16
CA THR A 343 -5.43 -6.30 -9.31
C THR A 343 -6.36 -6.23 -10.52
N VAL A 344 -7.67 -6.45 -10.31
CA VAL A 344 -8.69 -6.41 -11.37
C VAL A 344 -8.83 -4.99 -11.90
N SER A 345 -8.86 -3.98 -11.04
CA SER A 345 -8.93 -2.57 -11.46
C SER A 345 -7.74 -2.17 -12.31
N THR A 346 -6.53 -2.60 -11.93
CA THR A 346 -5.32 -2.36 -12.73
C THR A 346 -5.38 -3.04 -14.10
N ALA A 347 -5.96 -4.25 -14.18
CA ALA A 347 -6.17 -4.95 -15.45
C ALA A 347 -7.20 -4.21 -16.34
N VAL A 348 -8.34 -3.78 -15.79
CA VAL A 348 -9.35 -2.97 -16.51
C VAL A 348 -8.74 -1.66 -17.02
N LEU A 349 -7.97 -0.96 -16.19
CA LEU A 349 -7.26 0.26 -16.60
C LEU A 349 -6.30 -0.01 -17.75
N SER A 350 -5.57 -1.12 -17.72
CA SER A 350 -4.63 -1.48 -18.77
C SER A 350 -5.33 -1.75 -20.12
N GLN A 351 -6.58 -2.24 -20.10
CA GLN A 351 -7.39 -2.46 -21.31
C GLN A 351 -7.94 -1.15 -21.88
N HIS A 352 -8.47 -0.25 -21.03
CA HIS A 352 -9.12 0.98 -21.48
C HIS A 352 -8.15 2.16 -21.67
N PHE A 353 -6.98 2.13 -21.02
CA PHE A 353 -5.96 3.18 -21.08
C PHE A 353 -4.61 2.62 -21.57
N PRO A 354 -4.51 2.16 -22.84
CA PRO A 354 -3.29 1.57 -23.37
C PRO A 354 -2.19 2.60 -23.64
N GLY A 355 -0.94 2.16 -23.70
CA GLY A 355 0.20 2.95 -24.12
C GLY A 355 0.41 4.21 -23.28
N ARG A 356 0.41 5.39 -23.91
CA ARG A 356 0.63 6.70 -23.27
C ARG A 356 -0.47 7.12 -22.29
N LEU A 357 -1.67 6.55 -22.40
CA LEU A 357 -2.79 6.85 -21.50
C LEU A 357 -2.70 6.09 -20.17
N ARG A 358 -1.86 5.05 -20.06
CA ARG A 358 -1.78 4.19 -18.87
C ARG A 358 -1.50 4.98 -17.58
N GLY A 359 -0.52 5.87 -17.60
CA GLY A 359 -0.18 6.71 -16.44
C GLY A 359 -1.33 7.60 -16.00
N ARG A 360 -2.05 8.18 -16.96
CA ARG A 360 -3.22 9.04 -16.69
C ARG A 360 -4.40 8.25 -16.12
N GLY A 361 -4.64 7.04 -16.63
CA GLY A 361 -5.65 6.12 -16.09
C GLY A 361 -5.34 5.73 -14.64
N GLN A 362 -4.08 5.40 -14.33
CA GLN A 362 -3.64 5.10 -12.97
C GLN A 362 -3.76 6.31 -12.04
N ALA A 363 -3.42 7.50 -12.52
CA ALA A 363 -3.56 8.74 -11.77
C ALA A 363 -5.04 9.04 -11.42
N LEU A 364 -5.95 8.88 -12.38
CA LEU A 364 -7.39 9.00 -12.15
C LEU A 364 -7.90 7.97 -11.14
N TYR A 365 -7.45 6.72 -11.26
CA TYR A 365 -7.78 5.67 -10.30
C TYR A 365 -7.34 6.01 -8.88
N ALA A 366 -6.12 6.52 -8.71
CA ALA A 366 -5.62 6.94 -7.41
C ALA A 366 -6.40 8.16 -6.87
N SER A 367 -6.65 9.17 -7.72
CA SER A 367 -7.35 10.40 -7.30
C SER A 367 -8.81 10.15 -6.97
N ILE A 368 -9.56 9.49 -7.85
CA ILE A 368 -10.99 9.21 -7.66
C ILE A 368 -11.19 8.14 -6.59
N GLY A 369 -10.43 7.03 -6.69
CA GLY A 369 -10.58 5.88 -5.81
C GLY A 369 -10.10 6.13 -4.39
N TYR A 370 -8.95 6.76 -4.19
CA TYR A 370 -8.36 6.88 -2.85
C TYR A 370 -8.29 8.31 -2.33
N GLY A 371 -8.11 9.29 -3.22
CA GLY A 371 -8.01 10.69 -2.83
C GLY A 371 -9.36 11.29 -2.45
N VAL A 372 -10.26 11.41 -3.44
CA VAL A 372 -11.58 12.04 -3.23
C VAL A 372 -12.42 11.23 -2.23
N THR A 373 -12.47 9.89 -2.38
CA THR A 373 -13.17 9.02 -1.42
C THR A 373 -12.57 9.10 -0.02
N GLY A 374 -11.23 9.22 0.08
CA GLY A 374 -10.54 9.37 1.36
C GLY A 374 -10.96 10.65 2.10
N VAL A 375 -11.01 11.78 1.38
CA VAL A 375 -11.47 13.06 1.96
C VAL A 375 -12.96 12.97 2.34
N LEU A 376 -13.83 12.54 1.42
CA LEU A 376 -15.26 12.43 1.68
C LEU A 376 -15.59 11.45 2.79
N GLY A 377 -14.95 10.28 2.80
CA GLY A 377 -15.18 9.25 3.81
C GLY A 377 -14.66 9.64 5.19
N ALA A 378 -13.52 10.33 5.27
CA ALA A 378 -12.99 10.80 6.55
C ALA A 378 -13.84 11.93 7.14
N LEU A 379 -14.19 12.96 6.33
CA LEU A 379 -15.05 14.07 6.79
C LEU A 379 -16.47 13.59 7.07
N GLY A 380 -17.09 12.87 6.13
CA GLY A 380 -18.44 12.38 6.29
C GLY A 380 -18.55 11.34 7.42
N GLY A 381 -17.59 10.43 7.54
CA GLY A 381 -17.55 9.44 8.60
C GLY A 381 -17.35 10.07 9.97
N GLY A 382 -16.52 11.13 10.10
CA GLY A 382 -16.37 11.90 11.33
C GLY A 382 -17.68 12.54 11.77
N ALA A 383 -18.36 13.27 10.87
CA ALA A 383 -19.63 13.91 11.14
C ALA A 383 -20.76 12.90 11.48
N LEU A 384 -20.82 11.78 10.74
CA LEU A 384 -21.77 10.69 11.02
C LEU A 384 -21.55 10.08 12.40
N SER A 385 -20.26 9.88 12.75
CA SER A 385 -19.90 9.26 14.04
C SER A 385 -20.26 10.13 15.23
N ASP A 386 -20.07 11.44 15.14
CA ASP A 386 -20.45 12.37 16.21
C ASP A 386 -21.97 12.49 16.36
N ALA A 387 -22.73 12.39 15.25
CA ALA A 387 -24.20 12.52 15.27
C ALA A 387 -24.89 11.21 15.70
N TRP A 388 -24.40 10.03 15.26
CA TRP A 388 -25.11 8.75 15.41
C TRP A 388 -24.22 7.58 15.85
N GLY A 389 -22.98 7.85 16.24
CA GLY A 389 -22.03 6.83 16.70
C GLY A 389 -21.26 6.14 15.56
N LEU A 390 -20.14 5.54 15.95
CA LEU A 390 -19.16 4.93 15.00
C LEU A 390 -19.71 3.78 14.17
N SER A 391 -20.67 3.00 14.69
CA SER A 391 -21.32 1.90 13.96
C SER A 391 -22.05 2.39 12.70
N THR A 392 -22.57 3.63 12.72
CA THR A 392 -23.28 4.23 11.59
C THR A 392 -22.39 4.39 10.34
N VAL A 393 -21.09 4.62 10.54
CA VAL A 393 -20.13 4.66 9.42
C VAL A 393 -20.15 3.37 8.63
N TYR A 394 -20.19 2.22 9.31
CA TYR A 394 -20.20 0.91 8.64
C TYR A 394 -21.56 0.58 8.03
N THR A 395 -22.66 1.01 8.67
CA THR A 395 -24.01 0.88 8.07
C THR A 395 -24.12 1.68 6.76
N VAL A 396 -23.62 2.92 6.74
CA VAL A 396 -23.55 3.74 5.52
C VAL A 396 -22.58 3.13 4.50
N SER A 397 -21.48 2.51 4.96
CA SER A 397 -20.56 1.76 4.10
C SER A 397 -21.22 0.55 3.44
N VAL A 398 -22.16 -0.15 4.10
CA VAL A 398 -22.98 -1.19 3.46
C VAL A 398 -23.78 -0.60 2.30
N GLY A 399 -24.43 0.54 2.50
CA GLY A 399 -25.16 1.25 1.43
C GLY A 399 -24.25 1.62 0.25
N SER A 400 -23.06 2.18 0.53
CA SER A 400 -22.08 2.49 -0.51
C SER A 400 -21.61 1.24 -1.26
N ALA A 401 -21.38 0.12 -0.56
CA ALA A 401 -21.00 -1.15 -1.16
C ALA A 401 -22.13 -1.73 -2.05
N CYS A 402 -23.41 -1.57 -1.65
CA CYS A 402 -24.55 -1.95 -2.49
C CYS A 402 -24.59 -1.13 -3.80
N VAL A 403 -24.32 0.18 -3.72
CA VAL A 403 -24.19 1.03 -4.93
C VAL A 403 -23.02 0.57 -5.79
N ALA A 404 -21.89 0.17 -5.18
CA ALA A 404 -20.76 -0.40 -5.93
C ALA A 404 -21.15 -1.69 -6.66
N CYS A 405 -21.98 -2.57 -6.04
CA CYS A 405 -22.53 -3.77 -6.69
C CYS A 405 -23.37 -3.42 -7.91
N LEU A 406 -24.26 -2.41 -7.80
CA LEU A 406 -25.07 -1.94 -8.92
C LEU A 406 -24.18 -1.40 -10.06
N CYS A 407 -23.16 -0.61 -9.74
CA CYS A 407 -22.22 -0.08 -10.71
C CYS A 407 -21.41 -1.19 -11.40
N ALA A 408 -20.94 -2.19 -10.63
CA ALA A 408 -20.21 -3.34 -11.17
C ALA A 408 -21.09 -4.20 -12.09
N TRP A 409 -22.37 -4.37 -11.74
CA TRP A 409 -23.32 -5.06 -12.59
C TRP A 409 -23.61 -4.29 -13.89
N ARG A 410 -23.74 -2.95 -13.83
CA ARG A 410 -23.84 -2.08 -15.02
C ARG A 410 -22.58 -2.13 -15.87
N PHE A 411 -21.39 -2.11 -15.25
CA PHE A 411 -20.13 -2.36 -15.94
C PHE A 411 -20.14 -3.68 -16.71
N LYS A 412 -20.55 -4.77 -16.05
CA LYS A 412 -20.65 -6.09 -16.68
C LYS A 412 -21.58 -6.13 -17.89
N ARG A 413 -22.68 -5.35 -17.86
CA ARG A 413 -23.63 -5.27 -18.98
C ARG A 413 -23.18 -4.37 -20.12
N SER A 414 -22.26 -3.44 -19.86
CA SER A 414 -21.74 -2.50 -20.85
C SER A 414 -20.43 -2.96 -21.49
N ASN A 415 -19.85 -4.04 -20.97
CA ASN A 415 -18.61 -4.67 -21.46
C ASN A 415 -18.92 -5.94 -22.25
#